data_d9ceaff78280f7fe201cc054879598a8
#
_entry.id   d9ceaff78280f7fe201cc054879598a8
#
_cell.length_a   1.000
_cell.length_b   1.000
_cell.length_c   1.000
_cell.angle_alpha   90.00
_cell.angle_beta   90.00
_cell.angle_gamma   90.00
#
_symmetry.space_group_name_H-M   'P 1'
#
loop_
_entity.id
_entity.type
_entity.pdbx_description
1 polymer ?
#
loop_
_entity_poly.entity_id
_entity_poly.type
_entity_poly.pdbx_seq_one_letter_code
_entity_poly.pdbx_strand_id
1 'polypeptide(L)'
;MYREKLAVMKNTYRTIYGAIAGDIIGSMYEFRSVKSKDFELFPYGACFTDDTVMTLAIARWLMEDVTRSEYTLVDTMCEFGNRYPAVGYGGLFCNWLCNDPTPYNSWGNGSAMRVSAVGLVAKTLDECLRLAKQTAAVSHNHPEAIKEAQAV
;
A
#
# COMPACT_ATOMS: atom_id res chain seq x y z
N MET A 1 -14.87 1.29 -24.29
CA MET A 1 -13.65 2.01 -23.83
C MET A 1 -13.90 3.04 -22.73
N TYR A 2 -14.72 4.11 -22.89
CA TYR A 2 -14.98 5.10 -21.80
C TYR A 2 -15.81 4.51 -20.65
N ARG A 3 -16.87 3.75 -20.95
CA ARG A 3 -17.73 3.09 -19.93
C ARG A 3 -16.99 2.01 -19.15
N GLU A 4 -16.08 1.29 -19.77
CA GLU A 4 -15.25 0.29 -19.10
C GLU A 4 -14.22 0.95 -18.15
N LYS A 5 -13.57 2.04 -18.59
CA LYS A 5 -12.72 2.85 -17.71
C LYS A 5 -13.49 3.38 -16.50
N LEU A 6 -14.73 3.83 -16.70
CA LEU A 6 -15.58 4.35 -15.62
C LEU A 6 -16.00 3.25 -14.63
N ALA A 7 -16.26 2.03 -15.11
CA ALA A 7 -16.60 0.88 -14.27
C ALA A 7 -15.39 0.40 -13.45
N VAL A 8 -14.21 0.32 -14.06
CA VAL A 8 -12.96 0.00 -13.38
C VAL A 8 -12.66 1.06 -12.31
N MET A 9 -12.77 2.35 -12.65
CA MET A 9 -12.59 3.43 -11.68
C MET A 9 -13.56 3.30 -10.48
N LYS A 10 -14.85 3.04 -10.72
CA LYS A 10 -15.83 2.90 -9.64
C LYS A 10 -15.53 1.72 -8.71
N ASN A 11 -15.06 0.59 -9.24
CA ASN A 11 -14.65 -0.55 -8.42
C ASN A 11 -13.36 -0.27 -7.65
N THR A 12 -12.38 0.38 -8.27
CA THR A 12 -11.12 0.79 -7.66
C THR A 12 -11.37 1.66 -6.42
N TYR A 13 -12.23 2.68 -6.52
CA TYR A 13 -12.56 3.52 -5.37
C TYR A 13 -13.17 2.71 -4.21
N ARG A 14 -14.10 1.78 -4.48
CA ARG A 14 -14.76 1.00 -3.42
C ARG A 14 -13.79 0.12 -2.64
N THR A 15 -12.83 -0.49 -3.30
CA THR A 15 -11.85 -1.37 -2.63
C THR A 15 -10.81 -0.56 -1.87
N ILE A 16 -10.38 0.59 -2.41
CA ILE A 16 -9.47 1.48 -1.69
C ILE A 16 -10.13 2.05 -0.43
N TYR A 17 -11.43 2.38 -0.46
CA TYR A 17 -12.15 2.75 0.76
C TYR A 17 -12.17 1.63 1.79
N GLY A 18 -12.25 0.37 1.36
CA GLY A 18 -12.15 -0.79 2.24
C GLY A 18 -10.78 -0.89 2.92
N ALA A 19 -9.69 -0.67 2.18
CA ALA A 19 -8.34 -0.65 2.73
C ALA A 19 -8.16 0.50 3.74
N ILE A 20 -8.59 1.72 3.40
CA ILE A 20 -8.54 2.87 4.30
C ILE A 20 -9.38 2.64 5.57
N ALA A 21 -10.60 2.12 5.42
CA ALA A 21 -11.46 1.83 6.58
C ALA A 21 -10.83 0.74 7.47
N GLY A 22 -10.23 -0.28 6.87
CA GLY A 22 -9.53 -1.34 7.59
C GLY A 22 -8.35 -0.82 8.40
N ASP A 23 -7.53 0.04 7.80
CA ASP A 23 -6.41 0.71 8.46
C ASP A 23 -6.90 1.57 9.65
N ILE A 24 -7.88 2.46 9.43
CA ILE A 24 -8.42 3.32 10.50
C ILE A 24 -8.98 2.48 11.65
N ILE A 25 -9.76 1.42 11.34
CA ILE A 25 -10.31 0.52 12.35
C ILE A 25 -9.17 -0.21 13.08
N GLY A 26 -8.18 -0.69 12.34
CA GLY A 26 -7.04 -1.44 12.89
C GLY A 26 -6.07 -0.61 13.71
N SER A 27 -5.95 0.70 13.42
CA SER A 27 -4.92 1.59 13.99
C SER A 27 -4.82 1.58 15.52
N MET A 28 -5.96 1.47 16.21
CA MET A 28 -6.02 1.44 17.67
C MET A 28 -5.71 0.06 18.26
N TYR A 29 -5.72 -0.98 17.43
CA TYR A 29 -5.55 -2.38 17.84
C TYR A 29 -4.21 -2.98 17.40
N GLU A 30 -3.43 -2.29 16.61
CA GLU A 30 -2.13 -2.73 16.10
C GLU A 30 -1.19 -3.19 17.23
N PHE A 31 -1.12 -2.39 18.30
CA PHE A 31 -0.30 -2.68 19.48
C PHE A 31 -1.11 -3.19 20.68
N ARG A 32 -2.43 -3.37 20.53
CA ARG A 32 -3.37 -3.84 21.53
C ARG A 32 -4.25 -4.94 20.97
N SER A 33 -3.68 -6.12 20.78
CA SER A 33 -4.35 -7.25 20.16
C SER A 33 -5.71 -7.57 20.82
N VAL A 34 -6.80 -7.41 20.08
CA VAL A 34 -8.16 -7.79 20.50
C VAL A 34 -8.48 -9.18 19.96
N LYS A 35 -8.85 -10.10 20.85
CA LYS A 35 -9.19 -11.49 20.51
C LYS A 35 -10.70 -11.74 20.42
N SER A 36 -11.52 -10.70 20.45
CA SER A 36 -12.97 -10.73 20.32
C SER A 36 -13.41 -10.20 18.98
N LYS A 37 -14.56 -10.68 18.47
CA LYS A 37 -15.25 -10.07 17.32
C LYS A 37 -16.14 -8.90 17.75
N ASP A 38 -16.37 -8.72 19.04
CA ASP A 38 -17.10 -7.61 19.62
C ASP A 38 -16.09 -6.56 20.11
N PHE A 39 -15.87 -5.55 19.28
CA PHE A 39 -14.98 -4.42 19.53
C PHE A 39 -15.49 -3.17 18.81
N GLU A 40 -15.12 -2.00 19.33
CA GLU A 40 -15.51 -0.73 18.73
C GLU A 40 -14.75 -0.49 17.42
N LEU A 41 -15.49 -0.25 16.32
CA LEU A 41 -14.88 -0.08 14.97
C LEU A 41 -14.12 1.24 14.85
N PHE A 42 -14.63 2.32 15.45
CA PHE A 42 -14.05 3.65 15.35
C PHE A 42 -13.90 4.28 16.74
N PRO A 43 -13.02 3.73 17.61
CA PRO A 43 -12.81 4.31 18.94
C PRO A 43 -12.17 5.70 18.82
N TYR A 44 -12.30 6.49 19.89
CA TYR A 44 -11.65 7.80 19.95
C TYR A 44 -10.13 7.67 19.74
N GLY A 45 -9.60 8.44 18.78
CA GLY A 45 -8.19 8.38 18.38
C GLY A 45 -7.89 7.47 17.19
N ALA A 46 -8.88 6.72 16.66
CA ALA A 46 -8.71 5.97 15.42
C ALA A 46 -8.37 6.93 14.25
N CYS A 47 -7.30 6.66 13.55
CA CYS A 47 -6.80 7.49 12.45
C CYS A 47 -6.16 6.61 11.37
N PHE A 48 -5.96 7.17 10.19
CA PHE A 48 -5.19 6.49 9.14
C PHE A 48 -3.70 6.43 9.50
N THR A 49 -3.02 5.42 8.98
CA THR A 49 -1.59 5.19 9.21
C THR A 49 -0.82 5.19 7.87
N ASP A 50 0.42 4.72 7.89
CA ASP A 50 1.24 4.51 6.71
C ASP A 50 0.63 3.49 5.74
N ASP A 51 -0.17 2.55 6.22
CA ASP A 51 -0.94 1.61 5.39
C ASP A 51 -1.80 2.36 4.37
N THR A 52 -2.60 3.32 4.82
CA THR A 52 -3.42 4.16 3.94
C THR A 52 -2.57 5.01 3.01
N VAL A 53 -1.54 5.69 3.54
CA VAL A 53 -0.71 6.61 2.75
C VAL A 53 0.01 5.87 1.63
N MET A 54 0.61 4.71 1.92
CA MET A 54 1.32 3.93 0.92
C MET A 54 0.36 3.21 -0.05
N THR A 55 -0.80 2.76 0.41
CA THR A 55 -1.86 2.24 -0.49
C THR A 55 -2.29 3.28 -1.53
N LEU A 56 -2.48 4.53 -1.10
CA LEU A 56 -2.84 5.63 -1.99
C LEU A 56 -1.70 6.01 -2.94
N ALA A 57 -0.44 5.96 -2.48
CA ALA A 57 0.72 6.19 -3.32
C ALA A 57 0.80 5.15 -4.47
N ILE A 58 0.64 3.86 -4.15
CA ILE A 58 0.60 2.80 -5.16
C ILE A 58 -0.58 2.98 -6.11
N ALA A 59 -1.77 3.28 -5.59
CA ALA A 59 -2.96 3.52 -6.41
C ALA A 59 -2.74 4.68 -7.39
N ARG A 60 -2.18 5.79 -6.94
CA ARG A 60 -1.87 6.95 -7.78
C ARG A 60 -0.87 6.60 -8.88
N TRP A 61 0.24 5.94 -8.53
CA TRP A 61 1.20 5.48 -9.52
C TRP A 61 0.56 4.60 -10.59
N LEU A 62 -0.28 3.64 -10.19
CA LEU A 62 -1.01 2.76 -11.11
C LEU A 62 -1.99 3.51 -12.01
N MET A 63 -2.53 4.64 -11.59
CA MET A 63 -3.48 5.44 -12.37
C MET A 63 -2.79 6.40 -13.35
N GLU A 64 -1.68 7.00 -12.95
CA GLU A 64 -1.02 8.09 -13.66
C GLU A 64 0.11 7.59 -14.58
N ASP A 65 0.89 6.60 -14.15
CA ASP A 65 2.00 6.06 -14.95
C ASP A 65 1.59 4.84 -15.76
N VAL A 66 1.32 5.04 -17.03
CA VAL A 66 1.03 3.95 -17.99
C VAL A 66 2.24 3.08 -18.31
N THR A 67 3.46 3.59 -18.09
CA THR A 67 4.71 2.86 -18.35
C THR A 67 5.07 1.89 -17.23
N ARG A 68 4.52 2.10 -16.04
CA ARG A 68 4.83 1.35 -14.82
C ARG A 68 6.31 1.43 -14.47
N SER A 69 6.89 2.63 -14.57
CA SER A 69 8.28 2.88 -14.26
C SER A 69 8.54 2.72 -12.76
N GLU A 70 9.66 2.08 -12.42
CA GLU A 70 10.12 1.98 -11.03
C GLU A 70 10.52 3.35 -10.47
N TYR A 71 11.09 4.21 -11.30
CA TYR A 71 11.43 5.57 -10.91
C TYR A 71 10.20 6.36 -10.45
N THR A 72 9.13 6.38 -11.24
CA THR A 72 7.89 7.10 -10.88
C THR A 72 7.17 6.45 -9.71
N LEU A 73 7.31 5.13 -9.51
CA LEU A 73 6.80 4.45 -8.32
C LEU A 73 7.49 4.98 -7.06
N VAL A 74 8.83 4.98 -7.05
CA VAL A 74 9.63 5.48 -5.92
C VAL A 74 9.33 6.95 -5.65
N ASP A 75 9.32 7.78 -6.69
CA ASP A 75 9.03 9.21 -6.59
C ASP A 75 7.64 9.48 -5.98
N THR A 76 6.61 8.75 -6.44
CA THR A 76 5.24 8.86 -5.90
C THR A 76 5.19 8.43 -4.43
N MET A 77 5.88 7.36 -4.05
CA MET A 77 5.92 6.90 -2.66
C MET A 77 6.62 7.93 -1.77
N CYS A 78 7.73 8.52 -2.23
CA CYS A 78 8.43 9.58 -1.51
C CYS A 78 7.58 10.85 -1.40
N GLU A 79 6.87 11.26 -2.45
CA GLU A 79 5.95 12.41 -2.40
C GLU A 79 4.89 12.23 -1.31
N PHE A 80 4.22 11.05 -1.28
CA PHE A 80 3.19 10.77 -0.28
C PHE A 80 3.77 10.66 1.13
N GLY A 81 4.90 9.96 1.29
CA GLY A 81 5.57 9.81 2.58
C GLY A 81 5.99 11.16 3.19
N ASN A 82 6.56 12.04 2.37
CA ASN A 82 6.96 13.37 2.81
C ASN A 82 5.78 14.31 3.10
N ARG A 83 4.65 14.10 2.43
CA ARG A 83 3.40 14.85 2.70
C ARG A 83 2.77 14.46 4.04
N TYR A 84 2.94 13.22 4.47
CA TYR A 84 2.38 12.66 5.70
C TYR A 84 3.47 12.00 6.57
N PRO A 85 4.41 12.77 7.14
CA PRO A 85 5.61 12.20 7.77
C PRO A 85 5.36 11.54 9.13
N ALA A 86 4.21 11.77 9.77
CA ALA A 86 3.93 11.36 11.14
C ALA A 86 2.82 10.30 11.25
N VAL A 87 2.79 9.33 10.33
CA VAL A 87 1.72 8.33 10.27
C VAL A 87 2.15 6.91 10.67
N GLY A 88 3.32 6.76 11.29
CA GLY A 88 3.72 5.47 11.87
C GLY A 88 4.73 4.64 11.06
N TYR A 89 5.40 5.21 10.07
CA TYR A 89 6.42 4.48 9.30
C TYR A 89 7.46 3.79 10.17
N GLY A 90 7.83 2.56 9.82
CA GLY A 90 8.97 1.89 10.42
C GLY A 90 10.29 2.64 10.16
N GLY A 91 11.24 2.61 11.11
CA GLY A 91 12.46 3.41 11.05
C GLY A 91 13.31 3.21 9.79
N LEU A 92 13.42 1.99 9.27
CA LEU A 92 14.12 1.72 8.01
C LEU A 92 13.41 2.33 6.82
N PHE A 93 12.06 2.32 6.82
CA PHE A 93 11.28 2.93 5.77
C PHE A 93 11.30 4.46 5.84
N CYS A 94 11.34 5.05 7.03
CA CYS A 94 11.61 6.49 7.20
C CYS A 94 12.95 6.89 6.55
N ASN A 95 14.01 6.11 6.78
CA ASN A 95 15.29 6.37 6.14
C ASN A 95 15.20 6.24 4.61
N TRP A 96 14.48 5.25 4.11
CA TRP A 96 14.22 5.05 2.70
C TRP A 96 13.48 6.25 2.08
N LEU A 97 12.45 6.76 2.75
CA LEU A 97 11.67 7.93 2.28
C LEU A 97 12.50 9.23 2.24
N CYS A 98 13.39 9.43 3.22
CA CYS A 98 14.02 10.74 3.43
C CYS A 98 15.44 10.85 2.88
N ASN A 99 16.17 9.73 2.79
CA ASN A 99 17.61 9.77 2.54
C ASN A 99 18.05 8.93 1.35
N ASP A 100 17.67 7.65 1.32
CA ASP A 100 18.17 6.70 0.33
C ASP A 100 17.06 5.70 -0.07
N PRO A 101 16.31 5.97 -1.15
CA PRO A 101 15.24 5.13 -1.62
C PRO A 101 15.75 3.87 -2.36
N THR A 102 16.76 3.21 -1.81
CA THR A 102 17.24 1.91 -2.30
C THR A 102 16.68 0.75 -1.50
N PRO A 103 16.46 -0.42 -2.11
CA PRO A 103 15.94 -1.59 -1.42
C PRO A 103 16.85 -2.03 -0.26
N TYR A 104 16.28 -2.29 0.91
CA TYR A 104 17.01 -2.61 2.14
C TYR A 104 16.72 -4.01 2.70
N ASN A 105 16.29 -4.93 1.84
CA ASN A 105 16.06 -6.34 2.15
C ASN A 105 15.09 -6.58 3.33
N SER A 106 14.12 -5.69 3.52
CA SER A 106 13.07 -5.88 4.51
C SER A 106 12.19 -7.08 4.15
N TRP A 107 11.74 -7.78 5.17
CA TRP A 107 10.74 -8.84 5.15
C TRP A 107 9.51 -8.49 6.01
N GLY A 108 9.41 -7.24 6.45
CA GLY A 108 8.23 -6.72 7.13
C GLY A 108 7.03 -6.59 6.20
N ASN A 109 5.83 -6.46 6.76
CA ASN A 109 4.56 -6.42 6.04
C ASN A 109 4.35 -5.17 5.17
N GLY A 110 5.26 -4.20 5.19
CA GLY A 110 5.13 -2.93 4.47
C GLY A 110 4.96 -3.04 2.96
N SER A 111 5.28 -4.19 2.35
CA SER A 111 4.97 -4.47 0.95
C SER A 111 3.55 -4.99 0.74
N ALA A 112 3.05 -5.83 1.64
CA ALA A 112 1.71 -6.43 1.56
C ALA A 112 0.62 -5.41 1.89
N MET A 113 0.81 -4.59 2.92
CA MET A 113 -0.17 -3.60 3.37
C MET A 113 -0.61 -2.62 2.26
N ARG A 114 0.28 -2.30 1.31
CA ARG A 114 0.06 -1.29 0.27
C ARG A 114 -0.33 -1.84 -1.10
N VAL A 115 -0.38 -3.17 -1.27
CA VAL A 115 -0.47 -3.80 -2.61
C VAL A 115 -1.89 -3.87 -3.17
N SER A 116 -2.92 -3.68 -2.36
CA SER A 116 -4.33 -3.93 -2.71
C SER A 116 -4.78 -3.28 -4.03
N ALA A 117 -4.24 -2.11 -4.38
CA ALA A 117 -4.55 -1.43 -5.62
C ALA A 117 -4.10 -2.21 -6.88
N VAL A 118 -3.07 -3.06 -6.77
CA VAL A 118 -2.56 -3.87 -7.88
C VAL A 118 -3.61 -4.86 -8.37
N GLY A 119 -4.28 -5.55 -7.46
CA GLY A 119 -5.34 -6.50 -7.80
C GLY A 119 -6.55 -5.88 -8.51
N LEU A 120 -6.73 -4.55 -8.40
CA LEU A 120 -7.84 -3.83 -9.02
C LEU A 120 -7.57 -3.44 -10.48
N VAL A 121 -6.31 -3.28 -10.86
CA VAL A 121 -5.91 -2.80 -12.20
C VAL A 121 -5.35 -3.91 -13.07
N ALA A 122 -4.77 -4.95 -12.48
CA ALA A 122 -4.22 -6.08 -13.20
C ALA A 122 -5.31 -6.84 -13.97
N LYS A 123 -5.05 -7.19 -15.22
CA LYS A 123 -6.00 -7.90 -16.10
C LYS A 123 -5.79 -9.40 -16.10
N THR A 124 -4.61 -9.84 -15.68
CA THR A 124 -4.23 -11.26 -15.60
C THR A 124 -3.50 -11.53 -14.29
N LEU A 125 -3.47 -12.79 -13.87
CA LEU A 125 -2.70 -13.20 -12.70
C LEU A 125 -1.21 -12.89 -12.85
N ASP A 126 -0.63 -13.13 -14.03
CA ASP A 126 0.79 -12.87 -14.29
C ASP A 126 1.11 -11.37 -14.17
N GLU A 127 0.22 -10.50 -14.67
CA GLU A 127 0.35 -9.05 -14.51
C GLU A 127 0.25 -8.64 -13.04
N CYS A 128 -0.69 -9.22 -12.30
CA CYS A 128 -0.89 -8.99 -10.87
C CYS A 128 0.38 -9.35 -10.08
N LEU A 129 0.88 -10.58 -10.26
CA LEU A 129 2.09 -11.06 -9.59
C LEU A 129 3.33 -10.21 -9.94
N ARG A 130 3.45 -9.79 -11.20
CA ARG A 130 4.55 -8.92 -11.64
C ARG A 130 4.49 -7.54 -10.99
N LEU A 131 3.32 -6.90 -10.98
CA LEU A 131 3.13 -5.58 -10.37
C LEU A 131 3.28 -5.64 -8.86
N ALA A 132 2.75 -6.66 -8.19
CA ALA A 132 2.92 -6.86 -6.75
C ALA A 132 4.40 -7.00 -6.38
N LYS A 133 5.16 -7.83 -7.13
CA LYS A 133 6.62 -7.91 -6.98
C LYS A 133 7.29 -6.54 -7.15
N GLN A 134 6.92 -5.78 -8.18
CA GLN A 134 7.51 -4.48 -8.46
C GLN A 134 7.27 -3.49 -7.32
N THR A 135 6.03 -3.41 -6.79
CA THR A 135 5.71 -2.51 -5.67
C THR A 135 6.39 -2.91 -4.37
N ALA A 136 6.69 -4.19 -4.17
CA ALA A 136 7.43 -4.68 -3.03
C ALA A 136 8.94 -4.38 -3.16
N ALA A 137 9.53 -4.73 -4.31
CA ALA A 137 10.97 -4.80 -4.50
C ALA A 137 11.70 -3.45 -4.37
N VAL A 138 11.02 -2.33 -4.54
CA VAL A 138 11.63 -0.98 -4.40
C VAL A 138 12.10 -0.67 -2.98
N SER A 139 11.60 -1.40 -1.98
CA SER A 139 12.00 -1.26 -0.57
C SER A 139 12.15 -2.61 0.12
N HIS A 140 11.13 -3.47 0.04
CA HIS A 140 11.02 -4.78 0.69
C HIS A 140 11.38 -5.89 -0.30
N ASN A 141 12.65 -5.96 -0.70
CA ASN A 141 13.12 -6.89 -1.73
C ASN A 141 13.52 -8.29 -1.20
N HIS A 142 13.25 -8.58 0.08
CA HIS A 142 13.41 -9.94 0.61
C HIS A 142 12.41 -10.88 -0.07
N PRO A 143 12.80 -12.14 -0.44
CA PRO A 143 11.91 -13.07 -1.12
C PRO A 143 10.57 -13.31 -0.42
N GLU A 144 10.54 -13.37 0.91
CA GLU A 144 9.31 -13.58 1.68
C GLU A 144 8.39 -12.36 1.61
N ALA A 145 8.90 -11.12 1.68
CA ALA A 145 8.10 -9.92 1.52
C ALA A 145 7.47 -9.81 0.12
N ILE A 146 8.20 -10.23 -0.91
CA ILE A 146 7.67 -10.29 -2.28
C ILE A 146 6.55 -11.32 -2.38
N LYS A 147 6.72 -12.52 -1.80
CA LYS A 147 5.68 -13.55 -1.76
C LYS A 147 4.44 -13.09 -1.00
N GLU A 148 4.63 -12.40 0.13
CA GLU A 148 3.56 -11.85 0.93
C GLU A 148 2.73 -10.83 0.13
N ALA A 149 3.39 -9.88 -0.55
CA ALA A 149 2.71 -8.94 -1.43
C ALA A 149 1.98 -9.62 -2.61
N GLN A 150 2.50 -10.74 -3.12
CA GLN A 150 1.88 -11.51 -4.19
C GLN A 150 0.71 -12.39 -3.71
N ALA A 151 0.62 -12.66 -2.41
CA ALA A 151 -0.44 -13.48 -1.81
C ALA A 151 -1.70 -12.67 -1.45
N VAL A 152 -1.56 -11.36 -1.24
CA VAL A 152 -2.65 -10.41 -0.98
C VAL A 152 -3.32 -9.99 -2.26
#